data_f2b776cc491fa27d1626b1a2c27122e9
#
_entry.id   f2b776cc491fa27d1626b1a2c27122e9
#
_cell.length_a   1.000
_cell.length_b   1.000
_cell.length_c   1.000
_cell.angle_alpha   90.00
_cell.angle_beta   90.00
_cell.angle_gamma   90.00
#
_symmetry.space_group_name_H-M   'P 1'
#
loop_
_entity.id
_entity.type
_entity.pdbx_description
1 polymer ?
#
loop_
_entity_poly.entity_id
_entity_poly.type
_entity_poly.pdbx_seq_one_letter_code
_entity_poly.pdbx_strand_id
1 'polypeptide(L)'
;MAVVPLHQPKNADRADHTELAELLYRADHFLSHDGEFWRYTERGIWERVAKETVQRDVQALCRRMGQAASASLVNGVVSMAHGVYYRDVEWDATDRRAVAVRGGVLVYRSGCWVLTPYRPEDYRRVCLPLEYDPKAECPRFTAFMQQTFAGAEDANERIVALVEMLGLSLTATTEFERGILLVGSGANGKSVLLRLLADMLGSYASGVNPAEFENRFQRGSLDGKLVNITTELPEGTVLPDGAIKAIISGEPCTVERKFQDPFVLRPTAKIWIATNHLPSVRDFSPALYRRFTILRFPNVVPEADRDTGLSEKLRAELPGILNVLLQALGRVYERGLLTTPPSSLAEIENWRRDADQVLSFLEEEMIREADARIASSDAYQLYQAWAREAGIQRTVNRKNFTTRVEGLGWATAAKGSGGQRMLFGIRQRLAGDI
;
A
#
# COMPACT_ATOMS: atom_id res chain seq x y z
N MET A 1 6.25 23.47 -32.83
CA MET A 1 4.83 23.80 -32.50
C MET A 1 4.22 24.51 -33.69
N ALA A 2 3.36 23.84 -34.46
CA ALA A 2 2.64 24.48 -35.56
C ALA A 2 1.44 25.25 -34.96
N VAL A 3 1.41 26.56 -35.16
CA VAL A 3 0.28 27.42 -34.81
C VAL A 3 -0.86 27.08 -35.76
N VAL A 4 -1.88 26.36 -35.29
CA VAL A 4 -3.11 26.12 -36.05
C VAL A 4 -3.88 27.46 -36.07
N PRO A 5 -4.21 28.02 -37.24
CA PRO A 5 -4.95 29.29 -37.30
C PRO A 5 -6.36 29.08 -36.71
N LEU A 6 -6.71 29.92 -35.75
CA LEU A 6 -8.06 30.02 -35.23
C LEU A 6 -9.00 30.45 -36.34
N HIS A 7 -9.97 29.59 -36.69
CA HIS A 7 -11.03 29.95 -37.61
C HIS A 7 -11.91 31.00 -36.90
N GLN A 8 -11.90 32.24 -37.37
CA GLN A 8 -12.84 33.28 -36.88
C GLN A 8 -14.25 32.90 -37.33
N PRO A 9 -15.25 32.85 -36.44
CA PRO A 9 -16.63 32.64 -36.82
C PRO A 9 -17.09 33.78 -37.73
N LYS A 10 -17.80 33.46 -38.84
CA LYS A 10 -18.21 34.39 -39.88
C LYS A 10 -19.38 35.30 -39.53
N ASN A 11 -19.94 35.23 -38.31
CA ASN A 11 -21.01 36.12 -37.83
C ASN A 11 -20.64 36.68 -36.46
N ALA A 12 -20.99 37.96 -36.28
CA ALA A 12 -20.73 38.75 -35.06
C ALA A 12 -21.52 38.29 -33.83
N ASP A 13 -22.04 37.07 -33.80
CA ASP A 13 -22.65 36.45 -32.64
C ASP A 13 -21.53 35.88 -31.75
N ARG A 14 -21.62 36.19 -30.44
CA ARG A 14 -20.72 35.70 -29.41
C ARG A 14 -20.70 34.18 -29.45
N ALA A 15 -19.50 33.60 -29.48
CA ALA A 15 -19.34 32.16 -29.34
C ALA A 15 -20.09 31.65 -28.10
N ASP A 16 -20.85 30.57 -28.26
CA ASP A 16 -21.63 30.01 -27.19
C ASP A 16 -20.74 29.18 -26.24
N HIS A 17 -21.31 28.64 -25.16
CA HIS A 17 -20.58 27.88 -24.15
C HIS A 17 -19.92 26.62 -24.75
N THR A 18 -20.58 25.96 -25.70
CA THR A 18 -20.13 24.73 -26.34
C THR A 18 -18.97 25.00 -27.28
N GLU A 19 -19.07 26.00 -28.14
CA GLU A 19 -17.98 26.40 -29.03
C GLU A 19 -16.74 26.83 -28.28
N LEU A 20 -16.87 27.58 -27.18
CA LEU A 20 -15.75 27.96 -26.32
C LEU A 20 -15.13 26.75 -25.64
N ALA A 21 -15.94 25.78 -25.19
CA ALA A 21 -15.44 24.56 -24.59
C ALA A 21 -14.65 23.71 -25.59
N GLU A 22 -15.14 23.53 -26.82
CA GLU A 22 -14.45 22.80 -27.88
C GLU A 22 -13.12 23.44 -28.29
N LEU A 23 -13.02 24.77 -28.27
CA LEU A 23 -11.82 25.50 -28.60
C LEU A 23 -10.78 25.51 -27.48
N LEU A 24 -11.19 25.29 -26.23
CA LEU A 24 -10.37 25.53 -25.05
C LEU A 24 -9.07 24.72 -25.05
N TYR A 25 -9.15 23.42 -25.35
CA TYR A 25 -8.01 22.49 -25.34
C TYR A 25 -7.96 21.61 -26.59
N ARG A 26 -8.41 22.12 -27.72
CA ARG A 26 -8.52 21.37 -28.98
C ARG A 26 -7.20 20.75 -29.46
N ALA A 27 -6.07 21.35 -29.12
CA ALA A 27 -4.73 20.89 -29.52
C ALA A 27 -4.00 20.13 -28.40
N ASP A 28 -4.57 20.06 -27.22
CA ASP A 28 -3.93 19.45 -26.06
C ASP A 28 -4.53 18.06 -25.78
N HIS A 29 -3.69 17.18 -25.21
CA HIS A 29 -4.20 15.97 -24.60
C HIS A 29 -4.86 16.35 -23.26
N PHE A 30 -6.17 16.47 -23.28
CA PHE A 30 -7.00 16.92 -22.15
C PHE A 30 -8.24 16.03 -22.05
N LEU A 31 -8.65 15.69 -20.85
CA LEU A 31 -9.85 14.91 -20.62
C LEU A 31 -10.56 15.31 -19.31
N SER A 32 -11.82 14.93 -19.22
CA SER A 32 -12.63 14.96 -17.99
C SER A 32 -13.01 13.54 -17.61
N HIS A 33 -12.78 13.17 -16.34
CA HIS A 33 -13.13 11.87 -15.77
C HIS A 33 -13.45 12.03 -14.29
N ASP A 34 -14.52 11.40 -13.81
CA ASP A 34 -14.99 11.48 -12.40
C ASP A 34 -15.15 12.93 -11.89
N GLY A 35 -15.66 13.82 -12.72
CA GLY A 35 -15.87 15.23 -12.36
C GLY A 35 -14.60 16.07 -12.23
N GLU A 36 -13.46 15.53 -12.59
CA GLU A 36 -12.16 16.19 -12.55
C GLU A 36 -11.60 16.38 -13.96
N PHE A 37 -10.78 17.42 -14.12
CA PHE A 37 -10.05 17.66 -15.36
C PHE A 37 -8.61 17.14 -15.27
N TRP A 38 -8.10 16.62 -16.38
CA TRP A 38 -6.78 16.03 -16.49
C TRP A 38 -6.10 16.49 -17.77
N ARG A 39 -4.79 16.75 -17.66
CA ARG A 39 -3.94 17.12 -18.79
C ARG A 39 -2.74 16.21 -18.85
N TYR A 40 -2.43 15.72 -20.04
CA TYR A 40 -1.19 14.99 -20.29
C TYR A 40 -0.01 15.94 -20.32
N THR A 41 1.08 15.59 -19.65
CA THR A 41 2.24 16.45 -19.46
C THR A 41 3.48 15.89 -20.20
N GLU A 42 4.50 16.72 -20.35
CA GLU A 42 5.81 16.32 -20.90
C GLU A 42 6.50 15.23 -20.06
N ARG A 43 6.05 15.05 -18.81
CA ARG A 43 6.49 13.96 -17.94
C ARG A 43 5.91 12.59 -18.32
N GLY A 44 5.08 12.52 -19.35
CA GLY A 44 4.44 11.29 -19.82
C GLY A 44 3.31 10.79 -18.92
N ILE A 45 2.70 11.68 -18.15
CA ILE A 45 1.60 11.35 -17.23
C ILE A 45 0.42 12.31 -17.37
N TRP A 46 -0.73 11.84 -16.94
CA TRP A 46 -1.92 12.64 -16.75
C TRP A 46 -1.91 13.26 -15.36
N GLU A 47 -1.92 14.59 -15.31
CA GLU A 47 -1.98 15.35 -14.06
C GLU A 47 -3.34 16.04 -13.94
N ARG A 48 -3.84 16.09 -12.70
CA ARG A 48 -5.10 16.77 -12.39
C ARG A 48 -4.95 18.27 -12.61
N VAL A 49 -5.95 18.89 -13.23
CA VAL A 49 -6.02 20.32 -13.46
C VAL A 49 -7.09 20.91 -12.53
N ALA A 50 -6.69 21.85 -11.69
CA ALA A 50 -7.64 22.54 -10.80
C ALA A 50 -8.67 23.31 -11.61
N LYS A 51 -9.93 23.32 -11.13
CA LYS A 51 -11.05 24.04 -11.75
C LYS A 51 -10.73 25.53 -11.99
N GLU A 52 -10.05 26.15 -11.06
CA GLU A 52 -9.61 27.53 -11.12
C GLU A 52 -8.63 27.78 -12.29
N THR A 53 -7.80 26.80 -12.61
CA THR A 53 -6.91 26.85 -13.78
C THR A 53 -7.75 26.81 -15.06
N VAL A 54 -8.72 25.92 -15.16
CA VAL A 54 -9.63 25.85 -16.31
C VAL A 54 -10.41 27.15 -16.46
N GLN A 55 -10.93 27.71 -15.36
CA GLN A 55 -11.61 29.02 -15.38
C GLN A 55 -10.73 30.15 -15.92
N ARG A 56 -9.46 30.20 -15.47
CA ARG A 56 -8.47 31.16 -15.97
C ARG A 56 -8.18 30.98 -17.47
N ASP A 57 -8.10 29.74 -17.93
CA ASP A 57 -7.86 29.42 -19.34
C ASP A 57 -9.05 29.82 -20.21
N VAL A 58 -10.30 29.64 -19.73
CA VAL A 58 -11.53 30.16 -20.37
C VAL A 58 -11.49 31.68 -20.48
N GLN A 59 -11.12 32.40 -19.41
CA GLN A 59 -10.99 33.86 -19.43
C GLN A 59 -9.94 34.31 -20.43
N ALA A 60 -8.82 33.59 -20.54
CA ALA A 60 -7.76 33.88 -21.53
C ALA A 60 -8.26 33.64 -22.96
N LEU A 61 -9.04 32.58 -23.20
CA LEU A 61 -9.67 32.31 -24.50
C LEU A 61 -10.64 33.43 -24.88
N CYS A 62 -11.56 33.83 -23.99
CA CYS A 62 -12.49 34.93 -24.22
C CYS A 62 -11.75 36.21 -24.60
N ARG A 63 -10.69 36.58 -23.87
CA ARG A 63 -9.88 37.77 -24.20
C ARG A 63 -9.28 37.71 -25.60
N ARG A 64 -8.76 36.54 -26.03
CA ARG A 64 -8.22 36.34 -27.38
C ARG A 64 -9.28 36.49 -28.46
N MET A 65 -10.53 36.13 -28.16
CA MET A 65 -11.68 36.25 -29.08
C MET A 65 -12.36 37.61 -29.01
N GLY A 66 -11.88 38.52 -28.17
CA GLY A 66 -12.53 39.84 -28.01
C GLY A 66 -13.88 39.79 -27.27
N GLN A 67 -14.16 38.69 -26.55
CA GLN A 67 -15.42 38.47 -25.85
C GLN A 67 -15.27 38.76 -24.36
N ALA A 68 -16.27 39.39 -23.74
CA ALA A 68 -16.29 39.63 -22.30
C ALA A 68 -16.50 38.31 -21.51
N ALA A 69 -15.62 38.06 -20.56
CA ALA A 69 -15.67 36.88 -19.70
C ALA A 69 -16.47 37.16 -18.41
N SER A 70 -17.81 37.04 -18.48
CA SER A 70 -18.63 37.10 -17.26
C SER A 70 -18.48 35.81 -16.45
N ALA A 71 -18.71 35.86 -15.14
CA ALA A 71 -18.69 34.68 -14.27
C ALA A 71 -19.66 33.59 -14.74
N SER A 72 -20.86 33.97 -15.23
CA SER A 72 -21.81 33.01 -15.79
C SER A 72 -21.27 32.30 -17.03
N LEU A 73 -20.67 33.05 -17.97
CA LEU A 73 -20.08 32.49 -19.18
C LEU A 73 -18.94 31.52 -18.82
N VAL A 74 -18.01 31.92 -17.94
CA VAL A 74 -16.87 31.09 -17.52
C VAL A 74 -17.34 29.79 -16.89
N ASN A 75 -18.31 29.84 -15.96
CA ASN A 75 -18.83 28.63 -15.32
C ASN A 75 -19.63 27.76 -16.31
N GLY A 76 -20.36 28.35 -17.25
CA GLY A 76 -21.05 27.62 -18.30
C GLY A 76 -20.12 26.87 -19.23
N VAL A 77 -19.02 27.53 -19.66
CA VAL A 77 -17.97 26.88 -20.48
C VAL A 77 -17.28 25.74 -19.72
N VAL A 78 -16.95 25.93 -18.45
CA VAL A 78 -16.36 24.87 -17.61
C VAL A 78 -17.33 23.69 -17.47
N SER A 79 -18.63 23.93 -17.29
CA SER A 79 -19.65 22.89 -17.24
C SER A 79 -19.75 22.12 -18.57
N MET A 80 -19.75 22.82 -19.70
CA MET A 80 -19.75 22.19 -21.03
C MET A 80 -18.48 21.39 -21.28
N ALA A 81 -17.32 21.88 -20.84
CA ALA A 81 -16.01 21.20 -21.00
C ALA A 81 -15.98 19.81 -20.35
N HIS A 82 -16.72 19.61 -19.24
CA HIS A 82 -16.85 18.27 -18.66
C HIS A 82 -17.48 17.26 -19.63
N GLY A 83 -18.50 17.67 -20.40
CA GLY A 83 -19.12 16.82 -21.42
C GLY A 83 -18.25 16.66 -22.68
N VAL A 84 -17.70 17.77 -23.20
CA VAL A 84 -16.88 17.77 -24.42
C VAL A 84 -15.66 16.88 -24.31
N TYR A 85 -14.97 16.96 -23.16
CA TYR A 85 -13.73 16.22 -22.91
C TYR A 85 -13.91 14.93 -22.11
N TYR A 86 -15.17 14.53 -21.87
CA TYR A 86 -15.41 13.30 -21.12
C TYR A 86 -14.78 12.08 -21.79
N ARG A 87 -14.06 11.30 -20.97
CA ARG A 87 -13.55 9.97 -21.33
C ARG A 87 -13.72 9.08 -20.11
N ASP A 88 -14.22 7.88 -20.35
CA ASP A 88 -14.19 6.83 -19.35
C ASP A 88 -12.83 6.14 -19.45
N VAL A 89 -12.02 6.27 -18.40
CA VAL A 89 -10.65 5.79 -18.38
C VAL A 89 -10.38 4.96 -17.13
N GLU A 90 -9.63 3.89 -17.30
CA GLU A 90 -9.05 3.14 -16.19
C GLU A 90 -7.58 3.55 -16.03
N TRP A 91 -7.29 4.26 -14.94
CA TRP A 91 -5.97 4.77 -14.67
C TRP A 91 -4.94 3.66 -14.42
N ASP A 92 -3.75 3.83 -14.98
CA ASP A 92 -2.58 2.93 -14.79
C ASP A 92 -2.87 1.46 -15.13
N ALA A 93 -3.90 1.16 -15.96
CA ALA A 93 -4.35 -0.19 -16.24
C ALA A 93 -3.57 -0.91 -17.34
N THR A 94 -2.99 -0.17 -18.29
CA THR A 94 -2.37 -0.75 -19.52
C THR A 94 -1.25 -1.72 -19.20
N ASP A 95 -0.36 -1.37 -18.29
CA ASP A 95 0.69 -2.25 -17.78
C ASP A 95 1.07 -1.83 -16.37
N ARG A 96 0.46 -2.48 -15.39
CA ARG A 96 0.70 -2.21 -13.96
C ARG A 96 2.06 -2.69 -13.46
N ARG A 97 2.75 -3.54 -14.22
CA ARG A 97 4.08 -4.05 -13.94
C ARG A 97 5.19 -3.12 -14.40
N ALA A 98 4.89 -2.20 -15.32
CA ALA A 98 5.86 -1.26 -15.85
C ALA A 98 6.25 -0.18 -14.85
N VAL A 99 7.46 0.37 -15.03
CA VAL A 99 8.02 1.44 -14.20
C VAL A 99 8.24 2.67 -15.06
N ALA A 100 7.42 3.71 -14.88
CA ALA A 100 7.61 4.98 -15.57
C ALA A 100 8.65 5.83 -14.83
N VAL A 101 9.67 6.26 -15.55
CA VAL A 101 10.81 7.04 -15.05
C VAL A 101 11.04 8.24 -15.97
N ARG A 102 11.92 9.16 -15.62
CA ARG A 102 12.29 10.25 -16.53
C ARG A 102 12.82 9.68 -17.85
N GLY A 103 12.27 10.17 -18.95
CA GLY A 103 12.67 9.76 -20.30
C GLY A 103 11.91 8.57 -20.90
N GLY A 104 11.01 7.90 -20.14
CA GLY A 104 10.19 6.83 -20.72
C GLY A 104 9.60 5.86 -19.70
N VAL A 105 9.10 4.76 -20.23
CA VAL A 105 8.50 3.68 -19.46
C VAL A 105 9.33 2.42 -19.61
N LEU A 106 9.83 1.89 -18.51
CA LEU A 106 10.52 0.60 -18.46
C LEU A 106 9.48 -0.52 -18.42
N VAL A 107 9.50 -1.36 -19.42
CA VAL A 107 8.60 -2.51 -19.61
C VAL A 107 9.41 -3.78 -19.59
N TYR A 108 8.99 -4.77 -18.80
CA TYR A 108 9.65 -6.08 -18.76
C TYR A 108 9.13 -6.98 -19.87
N ARG A 109 10.02 -7.37 -20.79
CA ARG A 109 9.68 -8.21 -21.95
C ARG A 109 10.78 -9.21 -22.22
N SER A 110 10.42 -10.48 -22.39
CA SER A 110 11.36 -11.55 -22.78
C SER A 110 12.64 -11.60 -21.94
N GLY A 111 12.52 -11.45 -20.62
CA GLY A 111 13.65 -11.53 -19.69
C GLY A 111 14.46 -10.23 -19.52
N CYS A 112 14.07 -9.13 -20.13
CA CYS A 112 14.81 -7.87 -20.03
C CYS A 112 13.88 -6.64 -19.87
N TRP A 113 14.44 -5.57 -19.31
CA TRP A 113 13.78 -4.28 -19.23
C TRP A 113 14.10 -3.45 -20.47
N VAL A 114 13.05 -2.94 -21.10
CA VAL A 114 13.12 -2.12 -22.30
C VAL A 114 12.52 -0.76 -22.01
N LEU A 115 13.28 0.32 -22.25
CA LEU A 115 12.78 1.68 -22.15
C LEU A 115 11.96 2.01 -23.40
N THR A 116 10.70 2.36 -23.21
CA THR A 116 9.75 2.70 -24.29
C THR A 116 9.30 4.16 -24.14
N PRO A 117 8.91 4.84 -25.24
CA PRO A 117 8.35 6.19 -25.15
C PRO A 117 7.06 6.25 -24.32
N TYR A 118 6.78 7.41 -23.75
CA TYR A 118 5.49 7.71 -23.13
C TYR A 118 4.36 7.73 -24.19
N ARG A 119 3.16 7.31 -23.76
CA ARG A 119 1.95 7.33 -24.58
C ARG A 119 0.78 7.89 -23.79
N PRO A 120 0.04 8.88 -24.28
CA PRO A 120 -1.18 9.37 -23.62
C PRO A 120 -2.23 8.28 -23.40
N GLU A 121 -2.31 7.32 -24.33
CA GLU A 121 -3.28 6.21 -24.30
C GLU A 121 -3.04 5.19 -23.18
N ASP A 122 -1.87 5.26 -22.54
CA ASP A 122 -1.57 4.41 -21.38
C ASP A 122 -2.23 4.91 -20.08
N TYR A 123 -2.81 6.12 -20.11
CA TYR A 123 -3.50 6.76 -18.97
C TYR A 123 -2.73 6.67 -17.66
N ARG A 124 -1.40 6.89 -17.71
CA ARG A 124 -0.54 6.82 -16.53
C ARG A 124 -0.64 8.09 -15.69
N ARG A 125 -0.70 7.92 -14.37
CA ARG A 125 -0.66 9.02 -13.39
C ARG A 125 0.65 9.07 -12.61
N VAL A 126 1.52 8.09 -12.83
CA VAL A 126 2.78 7.94 -12.10
C VAL A 126 3.96 8.01 -13.07
N CYS A 127 4.93 8.89 -12.73
CA CYS A 127 6.27 8.91 -13.32
C CYS A 127 7.27 9.22 -12.20
N LEU A 128 8.10 8.24 -11.87
CA LEU A 128 9.07 8.36 -10.78
C LEU A 128 10.12 9.43 -11.09
N PRO A 129 10.59 10.18 -10.08
CA PRO A 129 11.63 11.21 -10.26
C PRO A 129 13.02 10.58 -10.42
N LEU A 130 13.12 9.44 -11.09
CA LEU A 130 14.33 8.66 -11.28
C LEU A 130 14.81 8.75 -12.73
N GLU A 131 16.13 8.71 -12.90
CA GLU A 131 16.78 8.58 -14.21
C GLU A 131 17.25 7.13 -14.40
N TYR A 132 17.06 6.61 -15.60
CA TYR A 132 17.51 5.27 -15.93
C TYR A 132 18.86 5.34 -16.65
N ASP A 133 19.90 4.86 -15.98
CA ASP A 133 21.22 4.60 -16.56
C ASP A 133 21.57 3.12 -16.33
N PRO A 134 21.53 2.29 -17.38
CA PRO A 134 21.79 0.85 -17.26
C PRO A 134 23.23 0.50 -16.80
N LYS A 135 24.16 1.47 -16.82
CA LYS A 135 25.55 1.28 -16.40
C LYS A 135 25.83 1.77 -14.98
N ALA A 136 24.85 2.45 -14.36
CA ALA A 136 25.04 2.96 -13.00
C ALA A 136 25.17 1.83 -11.98
N GLU A 137 26.05 2.01 -11.02
CA GLU A 137 26.32 1.08 -9.91
C GLU A 137 25.87 1.68 -8.58
N CYS A 138 25.71 0.83 -7.54
CA CYS A 138 25.30 1.25 -6.20
C CYS A 138 26.06 0.52 -5.08
N PRO A 139 27.39 0.67 -4.99
CA PRO A 139 28.21 -0.06 -4.03
C PRO A 139 27.86 0.24 -2.57
N ARG A 140 27.48 1.49 -2.26
CA ARG A 140 27.08 1.89 -0.89
C ARG A 140 25.75 1.27 -0.49
N PHE A 141 24.78 1.23 -1.41
CA PHE A 141 23.53 0.54 -1.16
C PHE A 141 23.74 -0.95 -0.92
N THR A 142 24.60 -1.60 -1.71
CA THR A 142 24.96 -3.02 -1.53
C THR A 142 25.58 -3.25 -0.15
N ALA A 143 26.55 -2.41 0.23
CA ALA A 143 27.19 -2.50 1.55
C ALA A 143 26.19 -2.26 2.69
N PHE A 144 25.29 -1.27 2.53
CA PHE A 144 24.24 -0.99 3.51
C PHE A 144 23.31 -2.21 3.71
N MET A 145 22.87 -2.88 2.63
CA MET A 145 22.05 -4.09 2.72
C MET A 145 22.79 -5.22 3.46
N GLN A 146 24.05 -5.45 3.13
CA GLN A 146 24.89 -6.48 3.75
C GLN A 146 25.08 -6.21 5.26
N GLN A 147 25.39 -4.98 5.64
CA GLN A 147 25.58 -4.59 7.04
C GLN A 147 24.28 -4.71 7.84
N THR A 148 23.15 -4.36 7.24
CA THR A 148 21.84 -4.41 7.91
C THR A 148 21.49 -5.79 8.43
N PHE A 149 21.83 -6.84 7.68
CA PHE A 149 21.48 -8.22 8.02
C PHE A 149 22.70 -9.09 8.35
N ALA A 150 23.88 -8.49 8.55
CA ALA A 150 25.09 -9.22 8.88
C ALA A 150 24.88 -10.11 10.12
N GLY A 151 25.36 -11.37 10.05
CA GLY A 151 25.25 -12.34 11.14
C GLY A 151 23.92 -13.08 11.24
N ALA A 152 22.90 -12.72 10.46
CA ALA A 152 21.66 -13.50 10.37
C ALA A 152 21.88 -14.76 9.51
N GLU A 153 21.31 -15.90 9.92
CA GLU A 153 21.44 -17.17 9.19
C GLU A 153 20.86 -17.09 7.76
N ASP A 154 19.76 -16.35 7.61
CA ASP A 154 19.07 -16.14 6.33
C ASP A 154 19.27 -14.70 5.80
N ALA A 155 20.47 -14.12 6.02
CA ALA A 155 20.78 -12.74 5.63
C ALA A 155 20.53 -12.48 4.13
N ASN A 156 20.95 -13.40 3.27
CA ASN A 156 20.80 -13.27 1.83
C ASN A 156 19.32 -13.27 1.41
N GLU A 157 18.50 -14.15 1.96
CA GLU A 157 17.07 -14.23 1.69
C GLU A 157 16.35 -12.97 2.17
N ARG A 158 16.75 -12.40 3.31
CA ARG A 158 16.22 -11.10 3.80
C ARG A 158 16.57 -9.95 2.85
N ILE A 159 17.82 -9.89 2.37
CA ILE A 159 18.25 -8.89 1.39
C ILE A 159 17.43 -9.05 0.10
N VAL A 160 17.31 -10.27 -0.42
CA VAL A 160 16.54 -10.54 -1.64
C VAL A 160 15.08 -10.12 -1.46
N ALA A 161 14.43 -10.56 -0.37
CA ALA A 161 13.03 -10.20 -0.09
C ALA A 161 12.83 -8.68 0.01
N LEU A 162 13.77 -7.98 0.66
CA LEU A 162 13.72 -6.54 0.82
C LEU A 162 13.88 -5.81 -0.52
N VAL A 163 14.85 -6.22 -1.34
CA VAL A 163 15.11 -5.63 -2.66
C VAL A 163 13.95 -5.91 -3.62
N GLU A 164 13.34 -7.09 -3.58
CA GLU A 164 12.12 -7.43 -4.35
C GLU A 164 10.94 -6.55 -3.93
N MET A 165 10.73 -6.33 -2.64
CA MET A 165 9.67 -5.44 -2.13
C MET A 165 9.91 -3.97 -2.50
N LEU A 166 11.16 -3.50 -2.48
CA LEU A 166 11.52 -2.17 -2.98
C LEU A 166 11.21 -2.07 -4.48
N GLY A 167 11.59 -3.07 -5.29
CA GLY A 167 11.28 -3.11 -6.72
C GLY A 167 9.78 -3.12 -6.99
N LEU A 168 9.02 -3.97 -6.30
CA LEU A 168 7.56 -4.01 -6.41
C LEU A 168 6.91 -2.66 -6.08
N SER A 169 7.50 -1.90 -5.16
CA SER A 169 7.02 -0.58 -4.75
C SER A 169 7.14 0.49 -5.84
N LEU A 170 7.92 0.25 -6.89
CA LEU A 170 8.03 1.15 -8.05
C LEU A 170 6.88 0.99 -9.05
N THR A 171 6.00 0.02 -8.87
CA THR A 171 4.97 -0.40 -9.82
C THR A 171 3.55 -0.19 -9.26
N ALA A 172 2.56 -0.17 -10.14
CA ALA A 172 1.15 -0.12 -9.76
C ALA A 172 0.52 -1.50 -9.55
N THR A 173 1.26 -2.62 -9.77
CA THR A 173 0.69 -3.96 -9.62
C THR A 173 0.44 -4.32 -8.16
N THR A 174 -0.67 -4.99 -7.89
CA THR A 174 -1.06 -5.55 -6.59
C THR A 174 -1.16 -7.08 -6.62
N GLU A 175 -0.79 -7.71 -7.73
CA GLU A 175 -0.97 -9.15 -7.96
C GLU A 175 -0.25 -10.05 -6.95
N PHE A 176 0.83 -9.56 -6.33
CA PHE A 176 1.57 -10.31 -5.30
C PHE A 176 0.99 -10.18 -3.90
N GLU A 177 -0.03 -9.34 -3.72
CA GLU A 177 -0.76 -9.13 -2.47
C GLU A 177 0.16 -9.04 -1.23
N ARG A 178 1.19 -8.16 -1.28
CA ARG A 178 2.22 -8.13 -0.25
C ARG A 178 2.42 -6.74 0.37
N GLY A 179 2.42 -6.69 1.72
CA GLY A 179 2.92 -5.61 2.54
C GLY A 179 4.17 -6.05 3.31
N ILE A 180 4.85 -5.13 3.98
CA ILE A 180 6.06 -5.42 4.74
C ILE A 180 6.05 -4.75 6.10
N LEU A 181 6.48 -5.51 7.12
CA LEU A 181 6.74 -5.05 8.48
C LEU A 181 8.24 -5.10 8.74
N LEU A 182 8.83 -3.95 9.04
CA LEU A 182 10.23 -3.81 9.43
C LEU A 182 10.29 -3.68 10.95
N VAL A 183 10.82 -4.69 11.63
CA VAL A 183 10.80 -4.76 13.09
C VAL A 183 12.20 -4.57 13.66
N GLY A 184 12.36 -3.78 14.73
CA GLY A 184 13.63 -3.61 15.42
C GLY A 184 13.67 -2.41 16.36
N SER A 185 14.55 -2.45 17.34
CA SER A 185 14.61 -1.58 18.53
C SER A 185 15.12 -0.14 18.30
N GLY A 186 15.31 0.30 17.05
CA GLY A 186 15.84 1.62 16.73
C GLY A 186 17.30 1.61 16.29
N ALA A 187 17.78 2.71 15.71
CA ALA A 187 19.17 2.90 15.23
C ALA A 187 19.75 1.75 14.38
N ASN A 188 18.93 1.10 13.57
CA ASN A 188 19.25 -0.13 12.83
C ASN A 188 19.02 0.00 11.30
N GLY A 189 18.92 1.23 10.78
CA GLY A 189 18.81 1.48 9.34
C GLY A 189 17.39 1.52 8.77
N LYS A 190 16.32 1.13 9.51
CA LYS A 190 14.92 1.18 9.01
C LYS A 190 14.54 2.56 8.46
N SER A 191 14.81 3.62 9.22
CA SER A 191 14.44 4.99 8.82
C SER A 191 15.24 5.48 7.60
N VAL A 192 16.50 5.04 7.46
CA VAL A 192 17.32 5.34 6.27
C VAL A 192 16.71 4.67 5.04
N LEU A 193 16.33 3.40 5.15
CA LEU A 193 15.68 2.64 4.09
C LEU A 193 14.33 3.27 3.67
N LEU A 194 13.47 3.62 4.63
CA LEU A 194 12.18 4.22 4.34
C LEU A 194 12.30 5.61 3.73
N ARG A 195 13.31 6.39 4.13
CA ARG A 195 13.64 7.67 3.51
C ARG A 195 14.11 7.47 2.07
N LEU A 196 15.00 6.50 1.82
CA LEU A 196 15.43 6.14 0.47
C LEU A 196 14.23 5.79 -0.42
N LEU A 197 13.31 4.95 0.07
CA LEU A 197 12.09 4.59 -0.66
C LEU A 197 11.22 5.83 -0.93
N ALA A 198 11.05 6.71 0.04
CA ALA A 198 10.31 7.97 -0.13
C ALA A 198 10.98 8.89 -1.17
N ASP A 199 12.31 9.00 -1.15
CA ASP A 199 13.07 9.78 -2.14
C ASP A 199 12.92 9.22 -3.57
N MET A 200 12.90 7.89 -3.72
CA MET A 200 12.68 7.24 -5.02
C MET A 200 11.28 7.51 -5.58
N LEU A 201 10.29 7.60 -4.72
CA LEU A 201 8.88 7.70 -5.12
C LEU A 201 8.38 9.15 -5.16
N GLY A 202 9.01 10.04 -4.41
CA GLY A 202 8.58 11.44 -4.33
C GLY A 202 7.11 11.57 -3.90
N SER A 203 6.30 12.26 -4.69
CA SER A 203 4.88 12.51 -4.39
C SER A 203 4.00 11.24 -4.45
N TYR A 204 4.51 10.11 -4.90
CA TYR A 204 3.78 8.85 -4.97
C TYR A 204 3.88 8.01 -3.70
N ALA A 205 4.60 8.48 -2.69
CA ALA A 205 4.54 7.99 -1.33
C ALA A 205 3.44 8.70 -0.53
N SER A 206 2.79 7.98 0.39
CA SER A 206 1.88 8.52 1.40
C SER A 206 2.32 8.07 2.79
N GLY A 207 1.76 8.71 3.83
CA GLY A 207 2.08 8.42 5.23
C GLY A 207 0.83 8.30 6.09
N VAL A 208 -0.24 7.70 5.57
CA VAL A 208 -1.47 7.48 6.32
C VAL A 208 -1.22 6.43 7.42
N ASN A 209 -1.66 6.71 8.64
CA ASN A 209 -1.59 5.71 9.71
C ASN A 209 -2.47 4.50 9.36
N PRO A 210 -1.94 3.27 9.30
CA PRO A 210 -2.71 2.09 8.95
C PRO A 210 -3.92 1.82 9.86
N ALA A 211 -3.89 2.26 11.12
CA ALA A 211 -5.03 2.17 12.03
C ALA A 211 -6.25 2.99 11.54
N GLU A 212 -6.02 4.01 10.71
CA GLU A 212 -7.05 4.90 10.17
C GLU A 212 -7.60 4.43 8.81
N PHE A 213 -7.21 3.28 8.30
CA PHE A 213 -7.66 2.81 6.99
C PHE A 213 -9.17 2.47 6.91
N GLU A 214 -9.88 2.37 8.02
CA GLU A 214 -11.36 2.32 8.01
C GLU A 214 -11.98 3.67 7.66
N ASN A 215 -11.28 4.78 7.87
CA ASN A 215 -11.75 6.11 7.55
C ASN A 215 -11.65 6.38 6.03
N ARG A 216 -12.80 6.67 5.39
CA ARG A 216 -12.89 6.88 3.94
C ARG A 216 -12.06 8.07 3.44
N PHE A 217 -11.94 9.13 4.24
CA PHE A 217 -11.13 10.31 3.91
C PHE A 217 -9.64 9.97 3.95
N GLN A 218 -9.19 9.22 4.96
CA GLN A 218 -7.80 8.80 5.08
C GLN A 218 -7.40 7.86 3.93
N ARG A 219 -8.26 6.89 3.61
CA ARG A 219 -8.04 6.02 2.43
C ARG A 219 -8.01 6.79 1.12
N GLY A 220 -8.79 7.86 0.99
CA GLY A 220 -8.78 8.73 -0.18
C GLY A 220 -7.40 9.32 -0.49
N SER A 221 -6.54 9.45 0.52
CA SER A 221 -5.15 9.91 0.37
C SER A 221 -4.24 8.88 -0.30
N LEU A 222 -4.69 7.64 -0.50
CA LEU A 222 -3.96 6.60 -1.24
C LEU A 222 -4.17 6.68 -2.76
N ASP A 223 -5.05 7.56 -3.25
CA ASP A 223 -5.28 7.70 -4.69
C ASP A 223 -4.03 8.18 -5.43
N GLY A 224 -3.61 7.41 -6.44
CA GLY A 224 -2.40 7.66 -7.21
C GLY A 224 -1.10 7.43 -6.43
N LYS A 225 -1.13 6.72 -5.29
CA LYS A 225 0.05 6.38 -4.51
C LYS A 225 0.52 4.96 -4.80
N LEU A 226 1.84 4.77 -4.86
CA LEU A 226 2.48 3.47 -5.02
C LEU A 226 2.83 2.82 -3.70
N VAL A 227 3.07 3.63 -2.66
CA VAL A 227 3.36 3.14 -1.31
C VAL A 227 2.66 3.98 -0.25
N ASN A 228 2.41 3.33 0.89
CA ASN A 228 2.11 3.99 2.15
C ASN A 228 3.18 3.62 3.16
N ILE A 229 3.92 4.61 3.66
CA ILE A 229 5.05 4.45 4.57
C ILE A 229 4.64 4.91 5.96
N THR A 230 4.73 4.01 6.93
CA THR A 230 4.56 4.32 8.36
C THR A 230 5.90 4.09 9.04
N THR A 231 6.49 5.15 9.56
CA THR A 231 7.84 5.12 10.15
C THR A 231 7.86 4.67 11.60
N GLU A 232 6.72 4.74 12.26
CA GLU A 232 6.52 4.31 13.63
C GLU A 232 5.05 3.96 13.86
N LEU A 233 4.81 2.85 14.52
CA LEU A 233 3.48 2.42 14.92
C LEU A 233 3.46 2.31 16.44
N PRO A 234 2.57 3.03 17.15
CA PRO A 234 2.48 2.94 18.60
C PRO A 234 2.23 1.51 19.08
N GLU A 235 2.81 1.15 20.21
CA GLU A 235 2.55 -0.13 20.85
C GLU A 235 1.06 -0.32 21.13
N GLY A 236 0.57 -1.55 20.97
CA GLY A 236 -0.84 -1.86 21.12
C GLY A 236 -1.76 -1.37 19.99
N THR A 237 -1.20 -0.79 18.92
CA THR A 237 -2.00 -0.44 17.74
C THR A 237 -2.70 -1.66 17.18
N VAL A 238 -4.01 -1.54 16.94
CA VAL A 238 -4.83 -2.58 16.32
C VAL A 238 -5.02 -2.23 14.84
N LEU A 239 -4.60 -3.12 13.95
CA LEU A 239 -4.80 -2.95 12.51
C LEU A 239 -6.24 -3.30 12.11
N PRO A 240 -6.87 -2.54 11.22
CA PRO A 240 -8.19 -2.86 10.66
C PRO A 240 -8.05 -3.90 9.56
N ASP A 241 -8.18 -5.17 9.93
CA ASP A 241 -7.89 -6.34 9.07
C ASP A 241 -8.55 -6.29 7.70
N GLY A 242 -9.83 -5.94 7.64
CA GLY A 242 -10.58 -5.85 6.38
C GLY A 242 -10.03 -4.78 5.44
N ALA A 243 -9.79 -3.58 5.96
CA ALA A 243 -9.27 -2.47 5.17
C ALA A 243 -7.83 -2.72 4.70
N ILE A 244 -6.97 -3.29 5.56
CA ILE A 244 -5.59 -3.67 5.20
C ILE A 244 -5.59 -4.71 4.08
N LYS A 245 -6.41 -5.77 4.19
CA LYS A 245 -6.52 -6.81 3.15
C LYS A 245 -6.97 -6.22 1.82
N ALA A 246 -8.02 -5.39 1.83
CA ALA A 246 -8.54 -4.75 0.62
C ALA A 246 -7.49 -3.85 -0.06
N ILE A 247 -6.74 -3.04 0.71
CA ILE A 247 -5.68 -2.18 0.17
C ILE A 247 -4.56 -3.01 -0.43
N ILE A 248 -4.07 -4.04 0.26
CA ILE A 248 -2.96 -4.87 -0.23
C ILE A 248 -3.36 -5.65 -1.49
N SER A 249 -4.62 -6.13 -1.57
CA SER A 249 -5.12 -6.84 -2.75
C SER A 249 -5.57 -5.92 -3.90
N GLY A 250 -5.59 -4.59 -3.68
CA GLY A 250 -6.07 -3.64 -4.70
C GLY A 250 -7.58 -3.73 -4.95
N GLU A 251 -8.35 -4.20 -3.97
CA GLU A 251 -9.80 -4.32 -4.08
C GLU A 251 -10.45 -2.93 -4.15
N PRO A 252 -11.44 -2.72 -5.04
CA PRO A 252 -12.16 -1.46 -5.13
C PRO A 252 -12.80 -1.09 -3.79
N CYS A 253 -12.62 0.15 -3.35
CA CYS A 253 -13.25 0.64 -2.15
C CYS A 253 -13.77 2.07 -2.33
N THR A 254 -14.92 2.37 -1.74
CA THR A 254 -15.48 3.72 -1.73
C THR A 254 -14.67 4.59 -0.79
N VAL A 255 -14.23 5.73 -1.28
CA VAL A 255 -13.48 6.76 -0.55
C VAL A 255 -14.08 8.14 -0.77
N GLU A 256 -13.69 9.09 0.05
CA GLU A 256 -14.22 10.45 0.01
C GLU A 256 -13.08 11.47 0.05
N ARG A 257 -13.31 12.63 -0.57
CA ARG A 257 -12.53 13.84 -0.39
C ARG A 257 -13.40 14.93 0.19
N LYS A 258 -12.83 15.86 0.94
CA LYS A 258 -13.60 16.97 1.49
C LYS A 258 -14.27 17.76 0.36
N PHE A 259 -15.57 17.99 0.51
CA PHE A 259 -16.39 18.79 -0.45
C PHE A 259 -16.50 18.19 -1.86
N GLN A 260 -16.30 16.89 -2.01
CA GLN A 260 -16.46 16.15 -3.27
C GLN A 260 -17.35 14.93 -3.04
N ASP A 261 -17.97 14.45 -4.11
CA ASP A 261 -18.75 13.22 -4.09
C ASP A 261 -17.82 12.00 -3.82
N PRO A 262 -18.34 10.95 -3.15
CA PRO A 262 -17.63 9.71 -3.00
C PRO A 262 -17.23 9.11 -4.36
N PHE A 263 -16.04 8.52 -4.43
CA PHE A 263 -15.57 7.84 -5.63
C PHE A 263 -15.00 6.46 -5.31
N VAL A 264 -14.83 5.64 -6.35
CA VAL A 264 -14.24 4.30 -6.21
C VAL A 264 -12.74 4.37 -6.41
N LEU A 265 -12.00 4.06 -5.35
CA LEU A 265 -10.55 3.90 -5.39
C LEU A 265 -10.18 2.43 -5.62
N ARG A 266 -9.26 2.17 -6.57
CA ARG A 266 -8.52 0.91 -6.68
C ARG A 266 -7.10 1.14 -6.15
N PRO A 267 -6.80 0.76 -4.90
CA PRO A 267 -5.49 1.03 -4.31
C PRO A 267 -4.36 0.31 -5.07
N THR A 268 -3.25 1.01 -5.26
CA THR A 268 -2.00 0.44 -5.80
C THR A 268 -0.87 0.51 -4.78
N ALA A 269 -1.12 1.13 -3.64
CA ALA A 269 -0.14 1.40 -2.61
C ALA A 269 0.28 0.13 -1.85
N LYS A 270 1.57 -0.19 -1.88
CA LYS A 270 2.17 -1.21 -1.00
C LYS A 270 2.30 -0.65 0.40
N ILE A 271 1.99 -1.47 1.39
CA ILE A 271 2.03 -1.05 2.79
C ILE A 271 3.41 -1.36 3.38
N TRP A 272 4.09 -0.31 3.84
CA TRP A 272 5.37 -0.37 4.54
C TRP A 272 5.20 0.16 5.96
N ILE A 273 5.48 -0.68 6.94
CA ILE A 273 5.36 -0.32 8.36
C ILE A 273 6.68 -0.62 9.06
N ALA A 274 7.31 0.41 9.64
CA ALA A 274 8.38 0.22 10.62
C ALA A 274 7.79 0.29 12.02
N THR A 275 8.23 -0.61 12.88
CA THR A 275 7.73 -0.70 14.25
C THR A 275 8.79 -1.35 15.16
N ASN A 276 8.67 -1.15 16.46
CA ASN A 276 9.44 -1.88 17.47
C ASN A 276 8.70 -3.14 17.92
N HIS A 277 7.36 -3.11 17.89
CA HIS A 277 6.47 -4.19 18.30
C HIS A 277 5.48 -4.51 17.18
N LEU A 278 5.20 -5.80 16.96
CA LEU A 278 4.19 -6.20 15.98
C LEU A 278 2.81 -5.69 16.40
N PRO A 279 2.02 -5.16 15.45
CA PRO A 279 0.69 -4.63 15.77
C PRO A 279 -0.29 -5.75 16.14
N SER A 280 -1.30 -5.41 16.93
CA SER A 280 -2.41 -6.32 17.21
C SER A 280 -3.36 -6.43 16.02
N VAL A 281 -3.99 -7.58 15.86
CA VAL A 281 -4.98 -7.87 14.82
C VAL A 281 -6.18 -8.59 15.43
N ARG A 282 -7.34 -8.48 14.78
CA ARG A 282 -8.57 -9.14 15.25
C ARG A 282 -8.91 -10.40 14.44
N ASP A 283 -8.40 -10.48 13.23
CA ASP A 283 -8.60 -11.62 12.34
C ASP A 283 -7.42 -12.59 12.45
N PHE A 284 -7.65 -13.74 13.06
CA PHE A 284 -6.66 -14.81 13.22
C PHE A 284 -6.57 -15.73 12.01
N SER A 285 -7.29 -15.40 10.93
CA SER A 285 -7.25 -16.20 9.70
C SER A 285 -5.88 -16.06 9.00
N PRO A 286 -5.42 -17.11 8.31
CA PRO A 286 -4.18 -17.03 7.53
C PRO A 286 -4.18 -15.94 6.45
N ALA A 287 -5.37 -15.43 6.11
CA ALA A 287 -5.56 -14.48 5.02
C ALA A 287 -4.85 -13.13 5.24
N LEU A 288 -4.79 -12.63 6.48
CA LEU A 288 -4.04 -11.41 6.79
C LEU A 288 -2.54 -11.68 6.84
N TYR A 289 -2.13 -12.68 7.59
CA TYR A 289 -0.72 -12.98 7.88
C TYR A 289 0.08 -13.30 6.62
N ARG A 290 -0.47 -14.07 5.67
CA ARG A 290 0.18 -14.39 4.39
C ARG A 290 0.46 -13.15 3.52
N ARG A 291 -0.20 -12.03 3.81
CA ARG A 291 -0.03 -10.77 3.09
C ARG A 291 1.14 -9.93 3.60
N PHE A 292 1.82 -10.36 4.65
CA PHE A 292 2.97 -9.64 5.16
C PHE A 292 4.27 -10.44 5.02
N THR A 293 5.33 -9.72 4.74
CA THR A 293 6.71 -10.16 4.96
C THR A 293 7.22 -9.41 6.19
N ILE A 294 7.74 -10.13 7.18
CA ILE A 294 8.29 -9.54 8.40
C ILE A 294 9.81 -9.65 8.34
N LEU A 295 10.49 -8.51 8.40
CA LEU A 295 11.95 -8.46 8.43
C LEU A 295 12.42 -7.81 9.72
N ARG A 296 13.11 -8.58 10.58
CA ARG A 296 13.80 -8.03 11.74
C ARG A 296 15.11 -7.42 11.32
N PHE A 297 15.38 -6.24 11.84
CA PHE A 297 16.62 -5.49 11.72
C PHE A 297 17.43 -5.69 13.00
N PRO A 298 18.32 -6.70 13.07
CA PRO A 298 18.94 -7.13 14.31
C PRO A 298 20.05 -6.18 14.75
N ASN A 299 20.74 -5.53 13.81
CA ASN A 299 21.98 -4.83 14.05
C ASN A 299 21.72 -3.37 14.43
N VAL A 300 21.98 -3.02 15.68
CA VAL A 300 22.00 -1.63 16.15
C VAL A 300 23.35 -1.00 15.81
N VAL A 301 23.35 0.11 15.09
CA VAL A 301 24.57 0.86 14.76
C VAL A 301 24.94 1.73 15.95
N PRO A 302 26.12 1.51 16.59
CA PRO A 302 26.61 2.38 17.66
C PRO A 302 26.69 3.85 17.21
N GLU A 303 26.46 4.78 18.13
CA GLU A 303 26.41 6.20 17.81
C GLU A 303 27.69 6.72 17.12
N ALA A 304 28.85 6.22 17.56
CA ALA A 304 30.16 6.57 16.99
C ALA A 304 30.34 6.10 15.54
N ASP A 305 29.61 5.04 15.12
CA ASP A 305 29.73 4.43 13.79
C ASP A 305 28.63 4.89 12.83
N ARG A 306 27.74 5.78 13.28
CA ARG A 306 26.62 6.27 12.47
C ARG A 306 27.11 7.25 11.40
N ASP A 307 26.93 6.88 10.14
CA ASP A 307 27.12 7.78 9.01
C ASP A 307 25.92 8.71 8.84
N THR A 308 26.03 9.93 9.37
CA THR A 308 24.96 10.95 9.27
C THR A 308 24.66 11.38 7.83
N GLY A 309 25.64 11.20 6.91
CA GLY A 309 25.50 11.50 5.47
C GLY A 309 25.00 10.32 4.63
N LEU A 310 24.69 9.14 5.23
CA LEU A 310 24.34 7.94 4.49
C LEU A 310 23.14 8.14 3.55
N SER A 311 22.10 8.86 3.98
CA SER A 311 20.93 9.13 3.14
C SER A 311 21.29 9.88 1.86
N GLU A 312 22.13 10.90 1.94
CA GLU A 312 22.59 11.66 0.76
C GLU A 312 23.48 10.80 -0.16
N LYS A 313 24.34 9.98 0.42
CA LYS A 313 25.20 9.06 -0.32
C LYS A 313 24.38 8.00 -1.08
N LEU A 314 23.31 7.48 -0.47
CA LEU A 314 22.39 6.56 -1.14
C LEU A 314 21.55 7.26 -2.21
N ARG A 315 21.14 8.50 -1.98
CA ARG A 315 20.43 9.31 -2.98
C ARG A 315 21.28 9.52 -4.25
N ALA A 316 22.56 9.71 -4.10
CA ALA A 316 23.46 9.83 -5.26
C ALA A 316 23.57 8.54 -6.09
N GLU A 317 23.26 7.38 -5.51
CA GLU A 317 23.28 6.07 -6.18
C GLU A 317 21.91 5.64 -6.72
N LEU A 318 20.88 6.51 -6.72
CA LEU A 318 19.52 6.14 -7.15
C LEU A 318 19.44 5.47 -8.54
N PRO A 319 20.17 5.88 -9.58
CA PRO A 319 20.16 5.18 -10.86
C PRO A 319 20.67 3.73 -10.77
N GLY A 320 21.75 3.50 -10.00
CA GLY A 320 22.28 2.15 -9.77
C GLY A 320 21.36 1.29 -8.89
N ILE A 321 20.75 1.89 -7.87
CA ILE A 321 19.74 1.23 -7.04
C ILE A 321 18.56 0.80 -7.92
N LEU A 322 18.08 1.67 -8.81
CA LEU A 322 17.01 1.33 -9.75
C LEU A 322 17.37 0.06 -10.56
N ASN A 323 18.61 -0.05 -11.06
CA ASN A 323 19.05 -1.22 -11.81
C ASN A 323 18.96 -2.52 -10.96
N VAL A 324 19.40 -2.48 -9.72
CA VAL A 324 19.29 -3.63 -8.78
C VAL A 324 17.84 -4.00 -8.53
N LEU A 325 16.97 -3.01 -8.31
CA LEU A 325 15.54 -3.23 -8.09
C LEU A 325 14.83 -3.79 -9.33
N LEU A 326 15.16 -3.29 -10.52
CA LEU A 326 14.62 -3.82 -11.78
C LEU A 326 15.04 -5.27 -12.02
N GLN A 327 16.30 -5.62 -11.75
CA GLN A 327 16.76 -7.01 -11.86
C GLN A 327 16.01 -7.94 -10.88
N ALA A 328 15.82 -7.51 -9.64
CA ALA A 328 15.08 -8.28 -8.66
C ALA A 328 13.60 -8.44 -9.08
N LEU A 329 12.98 -7.36 -9.53
CA LEU A 329 11.60 -7.36 -10.00
C LEU A 329 11.42 -8.26 -11.25
N GLY A 330 12.37 -8.25 -12.19
CA GLY A 330 12.39 -9.17 -13.33
C GLY A 330 12.35 -10.64 -12.89
N ARG A 331 13.19 -11.02 -11.91
CA ARG A 331 13.17 -12.38 -11.33
C ARG A 331 11.85 -12.73 -10.66
N VAL A 332 11.20 -11.74 -9.99
CA VAL A 332 9.87 -11.93 -9.41
C VAL A 332 8.84 -12.21 -10.50
N TYR A 333 8.87 -11.46 -11.61
CA TYR A 333 7.94 -11.66 -12.72
C TYR A 333 8.10 -13.02 -13.41
N GLU A 334 9.33 -13.49 -13.54
CA GLU A 334 9.61 -14.83 -14.10
C GLU A 334 9.16 -15.96 -13.18
N ARG A 335 9.40 -15.80 -11.87
CA ARG A 335 9.11 -16.81 -10.85
C ARG A 335 7.64 -16.81 -10.43
N GLY A 336 6.92 -15.68 -10.60
CA GLY A 336 5.54 -15.48 -10.20
C GLY A 336 5.31 -15.37 -8.69
N LEU A 337 6.37 -15.21 -7.88
CA LEU A 337 6.29 -15.10 -6.43
C LEU A 337 7.44 -14.28 -5.84
N LEU A 338 7.20 -13.69 -4.67
CA LEU A 338 8.20 -13.00 -3.86
C LEU A 338 8.93 -13.97 -2.94
N THR A 339 10.19 -13.68 -2.66
CA THR A 339 10.97 -14.41 -1.65
C THR A 339 10.39 -14.17 -0.26
N THR A 340 10.20 -15.24 0.51
CA THR A 340 9.83 -15.17 1.92
C THR A 340 10.94 -15.85 2.73
N PRO A 341 11.74 -15.10 3.48
CA PRO A 341 12.82 -15.66 4.30
C PRO A 341 12.29 -16.64 5.35
N PRO A 342 13.04 -17.70 5.71
CA PRO A 342 12.67 -18.61 6.79
C PRO A 342 12.34 -17.90 8.11
N SER A 343 13.15 -16.90 8.48
CA SER A 343 12.90 -16.07 9.66
C SER A 343 11.57 -15.31 9.57
N SER A 344 11.18 -14.83 8.39
CA SER A 344 9.90 -14.15 8.19
C SER A 344 8.72 -15.11 8.43
N LEU A 345 8.82 -16.35 7.99
CA LEU A 345 7.79 -17.38 8.26
C LEU A 345 7.66 -17.65 9.75
N ALA A 346 8.79 -17.79 10.46
CA ALA A 346 8.79 -17.96 11.92
C ALA A 346 8.17 -16.77 12.65
N GLU A 347 8.52 -15.54 12.23
CA GLU A 347 7.93 -14.32 12.81
C GLU A 347 6.42 -14.20 12.55
N ILE A 348 5.95 -14.58 11.38
CA ILE A 348 4.52 -14.61 11.05
C ILE A 348 3.79 -15.60 11.95
N GLU A 349 4.35 -16.78 12.19
CA GLU A 349 3.74 -17.79 13.06
C GLU A 349 3.74 -17.33 14.52
N ASN A 350 4.84 -16.72 15.01
CA ASN A 350 4.87 -16.12 16.33
C ASN A 350 3.83 -14.99 16.46
N TRP A 351 3.78 -14.07 15.49
CA TRP A 351 2.79 -12.99 15.48
C TRP A 351 1.36 -13.52 15.52
N ARG A 352 1.07 -14.58 14.77
CA ARG A 352 -0.24 -15.23 14.76
C ARG A 352 -0.57 -15.89 16.10
N ARG A 353 0.41 -16.53 16.73
CA ARG A 353 0.28 -17.15 18.05
C ARG A 353 0.03 -16.11 19.13
N ASP A 354 0.85 -15.07 19.18
CA ASP A 354 0.75 -13.98 20.16
C ASP A 354 -0.56 -13.18 20.03
N ALA A 355 -1.10 -13.07 18.82
CA ALA A 355 -2.38 -12.42 18.57
C ALA A 355 -3.58 -13.27 19.01
N ASP A 356 -3.45 -14.60 19.04
CA ASP A 356 -4.55 -15.54 19.34
C ASP A 356 -4.67 -15.79 20.84
N GLN A 357 -5.34 -14.86 21.53
CA GLN A 357 -5.59 -14.97 22.96
C GLN A 357 -6.28 -16.27 23.41
N VAL A 358 -7.02 -16.95 22.51
CA VAL A 358 -7.63 -18.26 22.82
C VAL A 358 -6.57 -19.35 22.80
N LEU A 359 -5.66 -19.31 21.82
CA LEU A 359 -4.55 -20.26 21.74
C LEU A 359 -3.61 -20.08 22.95
N SER A 360 -3.22 -18.84 23.28
CA SER A 360 -2.37 -18.58 24.45
C SER A 360 -3.01 -19.10 25.74
N PHE A 361 -4.31 -18.84 25.96
CA PHE A 361 -5.05 -19.41 27.09
C PHE A 361 -5.01 -20.93 27.11
N LEU A 362 -5.24 -21.57 25.94
CA LEU A 362 -5.24 -23.02 25.86
C LEU A 362 -3.86 -23.63 26.15
N GLU A 363 -2.79 -23.03 25.69
CA GLU A 363 -1.40 -23.47 25.92
C GLU A 363 -0.97 -23.27 27.38
N GLU A 364 -1.43 -22.19 28.02
CA GLU A 364 -1.06 -21.87 29.40
C GLU A 364 -1.93 -22.61 30.43
N GLU A 365 -3.23 -22.63 30.24
CA GLU A 365 -4.21 -23.03 31.29
C GLU A 365 -4.89 -24.38 31.04
N MET A 366 -4.71 -24.97 29.84
CA MET A 366 -5.43 -26.19 29.50
C MET A 366 -4.46 -27.33 29.12
N ILE A 367 -4.94 -28.55 29.28
CA ILE A 367 -4.23 -29.78 28.86
C ILE A 367 -5.12 -30.60 27.94
N ARG A 368 -4.53 -31.18 26.91
CA ARG A 368 -5.21 -32.18 26.05
C ARG A 368 -5.21 -33.53 26.74
N GLU A 369 -6.37 -34.09 26.97
CA GLU A 369 -6.56 -35.39 27.57
C GLU A 369 -7.81 -36.07 26.97
N ALA A 370 -7.63 -37.18 26.30
CA ALA A 370 -8.66 -37.82 25.44
C ALA A 370 -10.01 -38.07 26.13
N ASP A 371 -9.97 -38.49 27.39
CA ASP A 371 -11.18 -38.82 28.18
C ASP A 371 -11.73 -37.64 29.00
N ALA A 372 -11.02 -36.53 28.99
CA ALA A 372 -11.41 -35.35 29.74
C ALA A 372 -12.52 -34.57 29.03
N ARG A 373 -13.29 -33.84 29.83
CA ARG A 373 -14.32 -32.96 29.34
C ARG A 373 -14.53 -31.78 30.29
N ILE A 374 -14.84 -30.64 29.75
CA ILE A 374 -15.19 -29.44 30.54
C ILE A 374 -16.44 -28.80 29.94
N ALA A 375 -17.32 -28.23 30.75
CA ALA A 375 -18.42 -27.45 30.20
C ALA A 375 -17.88 -26.20 29.44
N SER A 376 -18.45 -25.90 28.28
CA SER A 376 -18.04 -24.74 27.49
C SER A 376 -18.23 -23.42 28.23
N SER A 377 -19.16 -23.35 29.21
CA SER A 377 -19.33 -22.22 30.12
C SER A 377 -18.14 -22.05 31.05
N ASP A 378 -17.67 -23.15 31.63
CA ASP A 378 -16.63 -23.14 32.64
C ASP A 378 -15.26 -22.86 32.01
N ALA A 379 -14.97 -23.48 30.86
CA ALA A 379 -13.79 -23.15 30.07
C ALA A 379 -13.76 -21.68 29.67
N TYR A 380 -14.92 -21.09 29.31
CA TYR A 380 -15.02 -19.68 28.96
C TYR A 380 -14.83 -18.78 30.21
N GLN A 381 -15.29 -19.16 31.38
CA GLN A 381 -15.04 -18.43 32.63
C GLN A 381 -13.55 -18.43 32.99
N LEU A 382 -12.87 -19.57 32.86
CA LEU A 382 -11.41 -19.68 33.02
C LEU A 382 -10.67 -18.75 32.05
N TYR A 383 -11.05 -18.79 30.77
CA TYR A 383 -10.51 -17.89 29.75
C TYR A 383 -10.71 -16.40 30.14
N GLN A 384 -11.88 -16.03 30.63
CA GLN A 384 -12.14 -14.64 31.05
C GLN A 384 -11.32 -14.21 32.28
N ALA A 385 -11.07 -15.14 33.20
CA ALA A 385 -10.23 -14.90 34.40
C ALA A 385 -8.77 -14.71 33.95
N TRP A 386 -8.23 -15.63 33.17
CA TRP A 386 -6.90 -15.53 32.58
C TRP A 386 -6.70 -14.24 31.76
N ALA A 387 -7.64 -13.92 30.89
CA ALA A 387 -7.56 -12.72 30.05
C ALA A 387 -7.52 -11.43 30.88
N ARG A 388 -8.21 -11.40 32.04
CA ARG A 388 -8.18 -10.27 32.98
C ARG A 388 -6.83 -10.13 33.64
N GLU A 389 -6.21 -11.24 34.06
CA GLU A 389 -4.87 -11.29 34.64
C GLU A 389 -3.79 -10.91 33.62
N ALA A 390 -3.95 -11.35 32.38
CA ALA A 390 -3.10 -10.98 31.26
C ALA A 390 -3.33 -9.54 30.72
N GLY A 391 -4.23 -8.75 31.34
CA GLY A 391 -4.49 -7.37 30.95
C GLY A 391 -5.25 -7.19 29.63
N ILE A 392 -5.87 -8.24 29.11
CA ILE A 392 -6.61 -8.21 27.86
C ILE A 392 -7.95 -7.52 28.04
N GLN A 393 -8.10 -6.31 27.51
CA GLN A 393 -9.31 -5.50 27.68
C GLN A 393 -10.52 -5.99 26.88
N ARG A 394 -10.30 -6.66 25.74
CA ARG A 394 -11.37 -7.15 24.84
C ARG A 394 -11.22 -8.64 24.58
N THR A 395 -12.04 -9.42 25.26
CA THR A 395 -12.12 -10.86 25.06
C THR A 395 -13.07 -11.24 23.93
N VAL A 396 -12.84 -12.38 23.28
CA VAL A 396 -13.82 -12.95 22.33
C VAL A 396 -15.07 -13.40 23.08
N ASN A 397 -16.24 -13.35 22.45
CA ASN A 397 -17.46 -13.86 23.05
C ASN A 397 -17.46 -15.40 23.13
N ARG A 398 -18.31 -15.96 23.98
CA ARG A 398 -18.34 -17.41 24.24
C ARG A 398 -18.55 -18.28 22.99
N LYS A 399 -19.35 -17.81 22.03
CA LYS A 399 -19.57 -18.53 20.77
C LYS A 399 -18.27 -18.61 19.96
N ASN A 400 -17.60 -17.48 19.78
CA ASN A 400 -16.34 -17.41 19.03
C ASN A 400 -15.21 -18.14 19.76
N PHE A 401 -15.16 -18.08 21.10
CA PHE A 401 -14.22 -18.86 21.91
C PHE A 401 -14.37 -20.35 21.62
N THR A 402 -15.59 -20.92 21.74
CA THR A 402 -15.85 -22.33 21.49
C THR A 402 -15.48 -22.72 20.05
N THR A 403 -15.90 -21.91 19.05
CA THR A 403 -15.56 -22.16 17.66
C THR A 403 -14.05 -22.12 17.42
N ARG A 404 -13.32 -21.22 18.12
CA ARG A 404 -11.87 -21.14 18.01
C ARG A 404 -11.17 -22.33 18.63
N VAL A 405 -11.59 -22.80 19.81
CA VAL A 405 -11.08 -24.02 20.46
C VAL A 405 -11.20 -25.23 19.53
N GLU A 406 -12.36 -25.39 18.88
CA GLU A 406 -12.60 -26.46 17.88
C GLU A 406 -11.70 -26.27 16.65
N GLY A 407 -11.65 -25.04 16.10
CA GLY A 407 -10.86 -24.73 14.92
C GLY A 407 -9.34 -24.91 15.12
N LEU A 408 -8.85 -24.79 16.36
CA LEU A 408 -7.47 -25.08 16.74
C LEU A 408 -7.23 -26.58 16.99
N GLY A 409 -8.27 -27.43 16.90
CA GLY A 409 -8.16 -28.87 17.13
C GLY A 409 -7.83 -29.24 18.59
N TRP A 410 -8.14 -28.35 19.55
CA TRP A 410 -7.93 -28.63 20.97
C TRP A 410 -9.04 -29.48 21.57
N ALA A 411 -10.27 -29.26 21.16
CA ALA A 411 -11.42 -30.00 21.66
C ALA A 411 -12.52 -30.18 20.59
N THR A 412 -13.42 -31.11 20.82
CA THR A 412 -14.66 -31.23 20.05
C THR A 412 -15.83 -30.76 20.90
N ALA A 413 -16.65 -29.84 20.40
CA ALA A 413 -17.80 -29.34 21.11
C ALA A 413 -19.06 -30.15 20.76
N ALA A 414 -19.69 -30.76 21.77
CA ALA A 414 -20.94 -31.50 21.61
C ALA A 414 -21.88 -31.27 22.81
N LYS A 415 -23.16 -31.68 22.66
CA LYS A 415 -24.10 -31.67 23.77
C LYS A 415 -23.80 -32.83 24.72
N GLY A 416 -23.59 -32.54 25.99
CA GLY A 416 -23.50 -33.53 27.05
C GLY A 416 -24.86 -34.11 27.46
N SER A 417 -24.87 -35.11 28.36
CA SER A 417 -26.05 -35.81 28.84
C SER A 417 -27.13 -34.95 29.50
N GLY A 418 -26.78 -33.71 29.91
CA GLY A 418 -27.69 -32.70 30.46
C GLY A 418 -28.10 -31.58 29.49
N GLY A 419 -27.85 -31.73 28.16
CA GLY A 419 -28.15 -30.68 27.17
C GLY A 419 -27.17 -29.53 27.17
N GLN A 420 -26.22 -29.48 28.09
CA GLN A 420 -25.16 -28.46 28.17
C GLN A 420 -24.08 -28.71 27.11
N ARG A 421 -23.57 -27.64 26.51
CA ARG A 421 -22.45 -27.73 25.54
C ARG A 421 -21.15 -28.03 26.26
N MET A 422 -20.53 -29.15 25.89
CA MET A 422 -19.26 -29.62 26.46
C MET A 422 -18.15 -29.53 25.44
N LEU A 423 -16.92 -29.33 25.91
CA LEU A 423 -15.67 -29.48 25.18
C LEU A 423 -15.02 -30.78 25.61
N PHE A 424 -14.89 -31.71 24.70
CA PHE A 424 -14.28 -33.02 24.89
C PHE A 424 -12.84 -33.03 24.44
N GLY A 425 -11.98 -33.72 25.18
CA GLY A 425 -10.55 -33.83 24.87
C GLY A 425 -9.65 -32.83 25.58
N ILE A 426 -10.20 -31.99 26.49
CA ILE A 426 -9.44 -31.02 27.28
C ILE A 426 -9.95 -30.92 28.71
N ARG A 427 -9.02 -30.55 29.61
CA ARG A 427 -9.28 -30.13 30.99
C ARG A 427 -8.41 -28.96 31.41
N GLN A 428 -8.75 -28.32 32.50
CA GLN A 428 -7.90 -27.31 33.14
C GLN A 428 -6.59 -27.94 33.61
N ARG A 429 -5.47 -27.21 33.46
CA ARG A 429 -4.16 -27.52 34.03
C ARG A 429 -4.23 -27.38 35.56
N LEU A 430 -3.75 -28.37 36.28
CA LEU A 430 -3.68 -28.35 37.77
C LEU A 430 -2.24 -28.14 38.20
N ALA A 431 -2.08 -27.68 39.45
CA ALA A 431 -0.75 -27.57 40.05
C ALA A 431 -0.12 -28.95 40.21
N GLY A 432 0.81 -29.32 39.33
CA GLY A 432 1.44 -30.66 39.24
C GLY A 432 1.42 -31.30 37.85
N ASP A 433 0.69 -30.72 36.91
CA ASP A 433 0.78 -31.07 35.50
C ASP A 433 2.06 -30.42 34.91
N ILE A 434 2.98 -31.24 34.38
CA ILE A 434 4.23 -30.81 33.75
C ILE A 434 4.00 -30.53 32.24
#